data_7436e9ab91f7eceb0c2483eb01791a5e
#
_entry.id   7436e9ab91f7eceb0c2483eb01791a5e
#
_cell.length_a   1.000
_cell.length_b   1.000
_cell.length_c   1.000
_cell.angle_alpha   90.00
_cell.angle_beta   90.00
_cell.angle_gamma   90.00
#
_symmetry.space_group_name_H-M   'P 1'
#
loop_
_entity.id
_entity.type
_entity.pdbx_description
1 polymer ?
#
loop_
_entity_poly.entity_id
_entity_poly.type
_entity_poly.pdbx_seq_one_letter_code
_entity_poly.pdbx_strand_id
1 'polypeptide(L)'
;MKFDSDYRMLIGGKLDAGSASFDVVNPANEQVIGQAPDATPEDLDRAVAAARAAFPAWSALPIEKRREYLNAMAQAILANIDPLKRLLTSEQGKPHADAEADVGGAAFWLMGASSLDLPVVVNEDSDERYSETRRVPLGVVGAIAPWNFPMILAAFKIGPGLLAGNTMVLKPSPFTPLTTLKLGEIIKDILPAGVLNIISGGDNLGPWMTSHPDIDKVSFTGSTATGKKVMQSASATLKRVTLELGGNDPAIVMPDVDVEKV
;
A
#
# COMPACT_ATOMS: atom_id res chain seq x y z
N MET A 1 16.55 -14.37 5.48
CA MET A 1 16.31 -13.75 6.81
C MET A 1 15.33 -14.65 7.56
N LYS A 2 15.55 -14.99 8.82
CA LYS A 2 14.47 -15.50 9.66
C LYS A 2 13.81 -14.27 10.25
N PHE A 3 12.54 -14.03 9.95
CA PHE A 3 11.80 -13.03 10.67
C PHE A 3 11.67 -13.48 12.13
N ASP A 4 12.11 -12.63 13.03
CA ASP A 4 11.70 -12.71 14.44
C ASP A 4 10.22 -12.35 14.56
N SER A 5 9.62 -12.63 15.70
CA SER A 5 8.20 -12.30 15.98
C SER A 5 8.04 -10.83 16.39
N ASP A 6 9.00 -9.98 16.14
CA ASP A 6 8.94 -8.54 16.45
C ASP A 6 8.39 -7.80 15.21
N TYR A 7 7.13 -7.37 15.29
CA TYR A 7 6.46 -6.65 14.23
C TYR A 7 6.32 -5.18 14.62
N ARG A 8 6.82 -4.30 13.75
CA ARG A 8 6.89 -2.86 14.02
C ARG A 8 6.34 -2.05 12.85
N MET A 9 5.75 -0.93 13.17
CA MET A 9 5.39 0.09 12.19
C MET A 9 6.67 0.72 11.59
N LEU A 10 6.57 1.24 10.38
CA LEU A 10 7.62 2.08 9.78
C LEU A 10 7.12 3.54 9.79
N ILE A 11 7.73 4.39 10.59
CA ILE A 11 7.38 5.81 10.70
C ILE A 11 8.65 6.65 10.54
N GLY A 12 8.68 7.52 9.53
CA GLY A 12 9.81 8.42 9.31
C GLY A 12 11.15 7.70 9.09
N GLY A 13 11.12 6.49 8.47
CA GLY A 13 12.30 5.66 8.24
C GLY A 13 12.78 4.86 9.46
N LYS A 14 12.04 4.87 10.58
CA LYS A 14 12.37 4.15 11.81
C LYS A 14 11.28 3.12 12.13
N LEU A 15 11.74 1.99 12.69
CA LEU A 15 10.83 0.96 13.20
C LEU A 15 10.31 1.36 14.58
N ASP A 16 8.98 1.30 14.76
CA ASP A 16 8.28 1.72 15.97
C ASP A 16 7.33 0.62 16.44
N ALA A 17 7.46 0.21 17.70
CA ALA A 17 6.62 -0.82 18.29
C ALA A 17 5.21 -0.33 18.66
N GLY A 18 4.99 1.00 18.69
CA GLY A 18 3.77 1.58 19.24
C GLY A 18 3.66 1.42 20.75
N SER A 19 2.55 1.90 21.29
CA SER A 19 2.22 1.79 22.73
C SER A 19 1.18 0.72 23.04
N ALA A 20 0.49 0.21 22.03
CA ALA A 20 -0.54 -0.83 22.12
C ALA A 20 -0.34 -1.85 20.98
N SER A 21 -0.94 -3.02 21.14
CA SER A 21 -0.90 -4.09 20.14
C SER A 21 -2.21 -4.87 20.13
N PHE A 22 -2.44 -5.60 19.04
CA PHE A 22 -3.54 -6.55 18.90
C PHE A 22 -3.02 -7.90 18.38
N ASP A 23 -3.74 -8.96 18.71
CA ASP A 23 -3.39 -10.30 18.30
C ASP A 23 -3.73 -10.52 16.81
N VAL A 24 -2.83 -11.19 16.10
CA VAL A 24 -3.06 -11.69 14.75
C VAL A 24 -3.19 -13.21 14.79
N VAL A 25 -4.28 -13.71 14.24
CA VAL A 25 -4.70 -15.11 14.36
C VAL A 25 -4.50 -15.83 13.05
N ASN A 26 -3.96 -17.05 13.12
CA ASN A 26 -3.92 -17.96 11.99
C ASN A 26 -5.33 -18.55 11.75
N PRO A 27 -5.95 -18.29 10.61
CA PRO A 27 -7.33 -18.74 10.34
C PRO A 27 -7.46 -20.27 10.21
N ALA A 28 -6.36 -21.02 10.02
CA ALA A 28 -6.40 -22.46 9.88
C ALA A 28 -6.55 -23.20 11.23
N ASN A 29 -6.10 -22.59 12.31
CA ASN A 29 -6.10 -23.24 13.65
C ASN A 29 -6.52 -22.32 14.80
N GLU A 30 -6.89 -21.08 14.47
CA GLU A 30 -7.34 -20.04 15.41
C GLU A 30 -6.32 -19.66 16.50
N GLN A 31 -5.04 -19.99 16.28
CA GLN A 31 -3.98 -19.65 17.23
C GLN A 31 -3.38 -18.28 16.92
N VAL A 32 -3.02 -17.54 17.95
CA VAL A 32 -2.25 -16.30 17.81
C VAL A 32 -0.85 -16.61 17.30
N ILE A 33 -0.48 -15.97 16.21
CA ILE A 33 0.83 -16.13 15.56
C ILE A 33 1.78 -14.95 15.79
N GLY A 34 1.26 -13.84 16.28
CA GLY A 34 2.02 -12.65 16.59
C GLY A 34 1.13 -11.51 17.04
N GLN A 35 1.76 -10.43 17.48
CA GLN A 35 1.08 -9.19 17.82
C GLN A 35 1.51 -8.09 16.87
N ALA A 36 0.55 -7.36 16.31
CA ALA A 36 0.79 -6.17 15.50
C ALA A 36 0.59 -4.91 16.36
N PRO A 37 1.38 -3.85 16.17
CA PRO A 37 1.10 -2.56 16.80
C PRO A 37 -0.30 -2.05 16.47
N ASP A 38 -0.98 -1.48 17.46
CA ASP A 38 -2.26 -0.77 17.29
C ASP A 38 -2.01 0.73 17.35
N ALA A 39 -1.88 1.35 16.18
CA ALA A 39 -1.52 2.75 16.06
C ALA A 39 -2.55 3.66 16.72
N THR A 40 -2.06 4.61 17.51
CA THR A 40 -2.86 5.69 18.09
C THR A 40 -3.07 6.84 17.10
N PRO A 41 -3.95 7.82 17.38
CA PRO A 41 -4.03 9.06 16.60
C PRO A 41 -2.67 9.78 16.49
N GLU A 42 -1.89 9.79 17.57
CA GLU A 42 -0.56 10.42 17.62
C GLU A 42 0.46 9.70 16.72
N ASP A 43 0.35 8.37 16.59
CA ASP A 43 1.18 7.59 15.66
C ASP A 43 0.83 7.93 14.21
N LEU A 44 -0.46 8.08 13.91
CA LEU A 44 -0.92 8.54 12.60
C LEU A 44 -0.42 9.95 12.31
N ASP A 45 -0.55 10.88 13.25
CA ASP A 45 -0.06 12.26 13.10
C ASP A 45 1.45 12.28 12.82
N ARG A 46 2.25 11.46 13.52
CA ARG A 46 3.70 11.32 13.29
C ARG A 46 3.99 10.77 11.89
N ALA A 47 3.25 9.77 11.45
CA ALA A 47 3.43 9.17 10.12
C ALA A 47 3.07 10.16 9.01
N VAL A 48 1.97 10.90 9.16
CA VAL A 48 1.54 11.93 8.20
C VAL A 48 2.52 13.10 8.18
N ALA A 49 2.98 13.57 9.34
CA ALA A 49 3.98 14.63 9.44
C ALA A 49 5.31 14.22 8.77
N ALA A 50 5.77 12.97 8.97
CA ALA A 50 6.94 12.44 8.29
C ALA A 50 6.76 12.38 6.77
N ALA A 51 5.59 11.93 6.29
CA ALA A 51 5.26 11.92 4.88
C ALA A 51 5.22 13.33 4.28
N ARG A 52 4.62 14.29 4.99
CA ARG A 52 4.56 15.70 4.58
C ARG A 52 5.94 16.34 4.51
N ALA A 53 6.82 16.06 5.47
CA ALA A 53 8.19 16.58 5.49
C ALA A 53 9.04 16.00 4.34
N ALA A 54 8.85 14.73 3.98
CA ALA A 54 9.58 14.10 2.89
C ALA A 54 9.11 14.52 1.49
N PHE A 55 7.85 14.97 1.36
CA PHE A 55 7.19 15.23 0.08
C PHE A 55 7.94 16.21 -0.83
N PRO A 56 8.41 17.39 -0.38
CA PRO A 56 9.08 18.35 -1.28
C PRO A 56 10.33 17.76 -1.95
N ALA A 57 11.18 17.10 -1.18
CA ALA A 57 12.41 16.50 -1.70
C ALA A 57 12.11 15.31 -2.63
N TRP A 58 11.14 14.44 -2.25
CA TRP A 58 10.75 13.29 -3.05
C TRP A 58 10.09 13.70 -4.38
N SER A 59 9.17 14.65 -4.34
CA SER A 59 8.46 15.12 -5.54
C SER A 59 9.37 15.83 -6.54
N ALA A 60 10.45 16.45 -6.06
CA ALA A 60 11.45 17.13 -6.89
C ALA A 60 12.46 16.17 -7.55
N LEU A 61 12.53 14.90 -7.13
CA LEU A 61 13.43 13.93 -7.77
C LEU A 61 13.02 13.69 -9.22
N PRO A 62 13.99 13.50 -10.14
CA PRO A 62 13.71 12.99 -11.47
C PRO A 62 12.97 11.66 -11.41
N ILE A 63 12.08 11.39 -12.38
CA ILE A 63 11.29 10.15 -12.40
C ILE A 63 12.19 8.90 -12.44
N GLU A 64 13.35 9.00 -13.09
CA GLU A 64 14.36 7.94 -13.19
C GLU A 64 14.87 7.52 -11.80
N LYS A 65 15.07 8.49 -10.90
CA LYS A 65 15.48 8.20 -9.54
C LYS A 65 14.39 7.50 -8.74
N ARG A 66 13.14 7.91 -8.92
CA ARG A 66 12.02 7.20 -8.29
C ARG A 66 11.85 5.77 -8.83
N ARG A 67 12.13 5.53 -10.13
CA ARG A 67 12.18 4.19 -10.74
C ARG A 67 13.24 3.29 -10.09
N GLU A 68 14.45 3.83 -9.86
CA GLU A 68 15.53 3.11 -9.18
C GLU A 68 15.08 2.61 -7.80
N TYR A 69 14.41 3.46 -7.02
CA TYR A 69 13.87 3.09 -5.70
C TYR A 69 12.82 1.99 -5.78
N LEU A 70 11.87 2.08 -6.71
CA LEU A 70 10.83 1.05 -6.89
C LEU A 70 11.44 -0.31 -7.29
N ASN A 71 12.43 -0.30 -8.18
CA ASN A 71 13.14 -1.51 -8.57
C ASN A 71 13.95 -2.09 -7.41
N ALA A 72 14.60 -1.26 -6.59
CA ALA A 72 15.33 -1.71 -5.40
C ALA A 72 14.37 -2.36 -4.39
N MET A 73 13.18 -1.78 -4.17
CA MET A 73 12.14 -2.39 -3.34
C MET A 73 11.68 -3.75 -3.88
N ALA A 74 11.45 -3.86 -5.20
CA ALA A 74 11.04 -5.10 -5.84
C ALA A 74 12.11 -6.19 -5.65
N GLN A 75 13.38 -5.87 -5.84
CA GLN A 75 14.49 -6.81 -5.61
C GLN A 75 14.58 -7.24 -4.14
N ALA A 76 14.35 -6.33 -3.20
CA ALA A 76 14.35 -6.66 -1.78
C ALA A 76 13.19 -7.61 -1.40
N ILE A 77 12.00 -7.44 -2.01
CA ILE A 77 10.87 -8.37 -1.85
C ILE A 77 11.25 -9.75 -2.39
N LEU A 78 11.79 -9.84 -3.62
CA LEU A 78 12.19 -11.11 -4.24
C LEU A 78 13.28 -11.83 -3.43
N ALA A 79 14.24 -11.09 -2.87
CA ALA A 79 15.28 -11.66 -2.01
C ALA A 79 14.73 -12.24 -0.70
N ASN A 80 13.50 -11.88 -0.30
CA ASN A 80 12.83 -12.33 0.92
C ASN A 80 11.52 -13.08 0.65
N ILE A 81 11.32 -13.61 -0.57
CA ILE A 81 10.06 -14.24 -0.98
C ILE A 81 9.67 -15.42 -0.09
N ASP A 82 10.62 -16.29 0.25
CA ASP A 82 10.34 -17.50 1.04
C ASP A 82 9.87 -17.19 2.48
N PRO A 83 10.54 -16.36 3.29
CA PRO A 83 10.02 -16.00 4.59
C PRO A 83 8.71 -15.17 4.52
N LEU A 84 8.54 -14.30 3.52
CA LEU A 84 7.30 -13.52 3.36
C LEU A 84 6.11 -14.40 3.02
N LYS A 85 6.24 -15.36 2.07
CA LYS A 85 5.14 -16.27 1.72
C LYS A 85 4.70 -17.18 2.87
N ARG A 86 5.66 -17.63 3.70
CA ARG A 86 5.34 -18.45 4.88
C ARG A 86 4.56 -17.65 5.91
N LEU A 87 4.99 -16.42 6.16
CA LEU A 87 4.28 -15.51 7.06
C LEU A 87 2.88 -15.20 6.53
N LEU A 88 2.77 -14.90 5.23
CA LEU A 88 1.51 -14.60 4.58
C LEU A 88 0.53 -15.78 4.65
N THR A 89 1.00 -17.02 4.39
CA THR A 89 0.17 -18.22 4.59
C THR A 89 -0.32 -18.30 6.03
N SER A 90 0.55 -18.02 7.00
CA SER A 90 0.18 -18.14 8.42
C SER A 90 -0.87 -17.10 8.85
N GLU A 91 -0.80 -15.86 8.37
CA GLU A 91 -1.75 -14.80 8.77
C GLU A 91 -3.03 -14.77 7.93
N GLN A 92 -2.98 -15.21 6.66
CA GLN A 92 -4.11 -15.08 5.74
C GLN A 92 -4.80 -16.42 5.42
N GLY A 93 -4.06 -17.54 5.52
CA GLY A 93 -4.59 -18.88 5.29
C GLY A 93 -4.49 -19.40 3.87
N LYS A 94 -4.02 -18.61 2.88
CA LYS A 94 -3.85 -19.10 1.51
C LYS A 94 -2.71 -20.12 1.39
N PRO A 95 -2.78 -21.05 0.41
CA PRO A 95 -1.68 -21.99 0.13
C PRO A 95 -0.36 -21.29 -0.16
N HIS A 96 0.77 -21.97 0.12
CA HIS A 96 2.10 -21.40 -0.12
C HIS A 96 2.34 -20.97 -1.57
N ALA A 97 1.76 -21.67 -2.56
CA ALA A 97 1.87 -21.29 -3.97
C ALA A 97 1.18 -19.95 -4.25
N ASP A 98 -0.02 -19.75 -3.69
CA ASP A 98 -0.76 -18.50 -3.84
C ASP A 98 -0.14 -17.35 -3.05
N ALA A 99 0.44 -17.66 -1.89
CA ALA A 99 1.20 -16.70 -1.10
C ALA A 99 2.49 -16.26 -1.83
N GLU A 100 3.16 -17.19 -2.52
CA GLU A 100 4.31 -16.89 -3.38
C GLU A 100 3.90 -16.01 -4.56
N ALA A 101 2.76 -16.29 -5.19
CA ALA A 101 2.22 -15.49 -6.27
C ALA A 101 1.83 -14.07 -5.80
N ASP A 102 1.28 -13.92 -4.58
CA ASP A 102 0.96 -12.61 -4.00
C ASP A 102 2.24 -11.79 -3.72
N VAL A 103 3.23 -12.39 -3.05
CA VAL A 103 4.50 -11.72 -2.74
C VAL A 103 5.29 -11.40 -4.01
N GLY A 104 5.42 -12.37 -4.93
CA GLY A 104 6.09 -12.18 -6.23
C GLY A 104 5.35 -11.18 -7.12
N GLY A 105 4.02 -11.22 -7.10
CA GLY A 105 3.16 -10.26 -7.76
C GLY A 105 3.37 -8.83 -7.27
N ALA A 106 3.58 -8.63 -5.97
CA ALA A 106 3.91 -7.30 -5.43
C ALA A 106 5.22 -6.76 -6.03
N ALA A 107 6.27 -7.57 -6.12
CA ALA A 107 7.51 -7.18 -6.78
C ALA A 107 7.31 -6.88 -8.26
N PHE A 108 6.56 -7.73 -8.98
CA PHE A 108 6.23 -7.53 -10.39
C PHE A 108 5.50 -6.21 -10.63
N TRP A 109 4.53 -5.85 -9.77
CA TRP A 109 3.80 -4.58 -9.88
C TRP A 109 4.65 -3.36 -9.59
N LEU A 110 5.61 -3.44 -8.66
CA LEU A 110 6.57 -2.36 -8.44
C LEU A 110 7.46 -2.16 -9.67
N MET A 111 7.97 -3.24 -10.29
CA MET A 111 8.73 -3.17 -11.54
C MET A 111 7.88 -2.64 -12.69
N GLY A 112 6.65 -3.11 -12.83
CA GLY A 112 5.71 -2.62 -13.84
C GLY A 112 5.40 -1.14 -13.66
N ALA A 113 5.15 -0.68 -12.43
CA ALA A 113 4.96 0.73 -12.13
C ALA A 113 6.22 1.55 -12.49
N SER A 114 7.41 1.03 -12.23
CA SER A 114 8.66 1.71 -12.57
C SER A 114 8.88 1.93 -14.07
N SER A 115 8.18 1.19 -14.92
CA SER A 115 8.25 1.34 -16.38
C SER A 115 7.29 2.39 -16.95
N LEU A 116 6.37 2.92 -16.13
CA LEU A 116 5.39 3.91 -16.58
C LEU A 116 6.04 5.28 -16.80
N ASP A 117 5.52 6.03 -17.77
CA ASP A 117 5.89 7.42 -18.05
C ASP A 117 4.79 8.39 -17.62
N LEU A 118 5.23 9.60 -17.29
CA LEU A 118 4.35 10.75 -17.01
C LEU A 118 4.69 11.88 -17.99
N PRO A 119 4.41 11.71 -19.32
CA PRO A 119 4.80 12.69 -20.31
C PRO A 119 4.06 14.01 -20.14
N VAL A 120 4.75 15.08 -20.47
CA VAL A 120 4.11 16.36 -20.76
C VAL A 120 3.44 16.24 -22.12
N VAL A 121 2.18 16.62 -22.20
CA VAL A 121 1.42 16.64 -23.46
C VAL A 121 1.29 18.10 -23.91
N VAL A 122 1.92 18.46 -25.00
CA VAL A 122 1.74 19.77 -25.63
C VAL A 122 0.40 19.71 -26.38
N ASN A 123 -0.52 20.58 -25.97
CA ASN A 123 -1.86 20.67 -26.55
C ASN A 123 -1.90 21.68 -27.70
N GLU A 124 -1.12 22.75 -27.61
CA GLU A 124 -0.99 23.77 -28.61
C GLU A 124 0.40 24.44 -28.52
N ASP A 125 1.02 24.64 -29.66
CA ASP A 125 2.29 25.37 -29.79
C ASP A 125 2.20 26.21 -31.09
N SER A 126 1.75 27.46 -30.94
CA SER A 126 1.54 28.42 -32.01
C SER A 126 2.17 29.76 -31.64
N ASP A 127 2.29 30.68 -32.61
CA ASP A 127 2.81 32.03 -32.37
C ASP A 127 1.95 32.83 -31.38
N GLU A 128 0.68 32.44 -31.22
CA GLU A 128 -0.26 33.14 -30.36
C GLU A 128 -0.38 32.51 -28.96
N ARG A 129 -0.15 31.19 -28.85
CA ARG A 129 -0.39 30.47 -27.58
C ARG A 129 0.44 29.19 -27.45
N TYR A 130 0.98 29.00 -26.23
CA TYR A 130 1.52 27.72 -25.78
C TYR A 130 0.65 27.13 -24.68
N SER A 131 0.22 25.87 -24.83
CA SER A 131 -0.57 25.15 -23.83
C SER A 131 -0.08 23.73 -23.69
N GLU A 132 0.12 23.29 -22.45
CA GLU A 132 0.54 21.93 -22.13
C GLU A 132 -0.23 21.34 -20.95
N THR A 133 -0.32 20.02 -20.92
CA THR A 133 -0.83 19.27 -19.76
C THR A 133 0.32 18.55 -19.07
N ARG A 134 0.50 18.85 -17.78
CA ARG A 134 1.46 18.16 -16.90
C ARG A 134 0.73 17.42 -15.80
N ARG A 135 1.22 16.22 -15.47
CA ARG A 135 0.78 15.49 -14.27
C ARG A 135 1.71 15.84 -13.12
N VAL A 136 1.12 16.29 -12.01
CA VAL A 136 1.86 16.70 -10.80
C VAL A 136 1.44 15.82 -9.62
N PRO A 137 2.34 15.56 -8.65
CA PRO A 137 1.98 14.83 -7.45
C PRO A 137 0.92 15.58 -6.63
N LEU A 138 0.11 14.83 -5.90
CA LEU A 138 -0.97 15.36 -5.07
C LEU A 138 -0.50 15.77 -3.67
N GLY A 139 0.51 15.08 -3.14
CA GLY A 139 0.98 15.26 -1.77
C GLY A 139 1.08 13.96 -1.00
N VAL A 140 0.49 13.91 0.19
CA VAL A 140 0.43 12.74 1.07
C VAL A 140 -0.76 11.86 0.71
N VAL A 141 -0.51 10.59 0.44
CA VAL A 141 -1.55 9.60 0.14
C VAL A 141 -1.77 8.70 1.35
N GLY A 142 -2.99 8.66 1.89
CA GLY A 142 -3.44 7.63 2.81
C GLY A 142 -3.90 6.40 2.01
N ALA A 143 -3.18 5.29 2.14
CA ALA A 143 -3.45 4.06 1.41
C ALA A 143 -3.95 2.96 2.36
N ILE A 144 -5.10 2.35 2.06
CA ILE A 144 -5.72 1.29 2.86
C ILE A 144 -5.83 0.04 2.01
N ALA A 145 -5.10 -1.01 2.41
CA ALA A 145 -5.07 -2.29 1.71
C ALA A 145 -6.00 -3.32 2.37
N PRO A 146 -6.59 -4.25 1.61
CA PRO A 146 -7.47 -5.31 2.10
C PRO A 146 -6.67 -6.53 2.59
N TRP A 147 -7.40 -7.55 3.07
CA TRP A 147 -6.82 -8.77 3.64
C TRP A 147 -6.58 -9.91 2.63
N ASN A 148 -7.28 -9.92 1.48
CA ASN A 148 -7.28 -11.06 0.57
C ASN A 148 -5.98 -11.20 -0.27
N PHE A 149 -5.40 -10.08 -0.72
CA PHE A 149 -4.12 -10.01 -1.40
C PHE A 149 -3.29 -8.86 -0.82
N PRO A 150 -2.82 -8.98 0.44
CA PRO A 150 -2.28 -7.85 1.19
C PRO A 150 -1.01 -7.28 0.56
N MET A 151 -0.14 -8.12 -0.03
CA MET A 151 1.13 -7.66 -0.59
C MET A 151 0.94 -7.03 -1.97
N ILE A 152 0.25 -7.70 -2.88
CA ILE A 152 0.06 -7.18 -4.25
C ILE A 152 -0.82 -5.92 -4.25
N LEU A 153 -1.87 -5.86 -3.42
CA LEU A 153 -2.75 -4.68 -3.36
C LEU A 153 -2.13 -3.51 -2.59
N ALA A 154 -1.17 -3.76 -1.70
CA ALA A 154 -0.29 -2.71 -1.20
C ALA A 154 0.61 -2.17 -2.31
N ALA A 155 1.25 -3.05 -3.10
CA ALA A 155 2.11 -2.66 -4.22
C ALA A 155 1.36 -1.87 -5.30
N PHE A 156 0.08 -2.18 -5.59
CA PHE A 156 -0.79 -1.41 -6.49
C PHE A 156 -0.95 0.05 -6.07
N LYS A 157 -0.83 0.34 -4.78
CA LYS A 157 -0.90 1.70 -4.24
C LYS A 157 0.48 2.35 -4.17
N ILE A 158 1.47 1.59 -3.69
CA ILE A 158 2.85 2.06 -3.49
C ILE A 158 3.48 2.46 -4.82
N GLY A 159 3.50 1.54 -5.80
CA GLY A 159 4.21 1.72 -7.06
C GLY A 159 3.81 3.01 -7.79
N PRO A 160 2.56 3.13 -8.26
CA PRO A 160 2.10 4.33 -8.97
C PRO A 160 2.14 5.59 -8.11
N GLY A 161 1.81 5.47 -6.80
CA GLY A 161 1.80 6.60 -5.87
C GLY A 161 3.18 7.23 -5.71
N LEU A 162 4.19 6.42 -5.44
CA LEU A 162 5.57 6.88 -5.28
C LEU A 162 6.20 7.31 -6.61
N LEU A 163 5.93 6.59 -7.71
CA LEU A 163 6.43 6.98 -9.03
C LEU A 163 5.93 8.37 -9.43
N ALA A 164 4.65 8.67 -9.18
CA ALA A 164 4.06 9.98 -9.45
C ALA A 164 4.62 11.10 -8.55
N GLY A 165 5.48 10.79 -7.57
CA GLY A 165 6.12 11.75 -6.69
C GLY A 165 5.33 12.06 -5.40
N ASN A 166 4.30 11.28 -5.07
CA ASN A 166 3.61 11.38 -3.79
C ASN A 166 4.40 10.68 -2.69
N THR A 167 4.13 11.06 -1.44
CA THR A 167 4.51 10.29 -0.25
C THR A 167 3.30 9.54 0.30
N MET A 168 3.52 8.53 1.14
CA MET A 168 2.43 7.62 1.51
C MET A 168 2.44 7.21 2.98
N VAL A 169 1.24 7.09 3.55
CA VAL A 169 0.96 6.35 4.78
C VAL A 169 0.10 5.16 4.41
N LEU A 170 0.65 3.95 4.52
CA LEU A 170 -0.02 2.69 4.19
C LEU A 170 -0.56 2.02 5.46
N LYS A 171 -1.83 1.65 5.42
CA LYS A 171 -2.50 0.83 6.44
C LYS A 171 -2.86 -0.54 5.85
N PRO A 172 -2.23 -1.64 6.26
CA PRO A 172 -2.71 -2.99 5.96
C PRO A 172 -4.02 -3.29 6.67
N SER A 173 -4.68 -4.36 6.26
CA SER A 173 -5.82 -4.91 6.99
C SER A 173 -5.40 -5.38 8.40
N PRO A 174 -6.24 -5.23 9.45
CA PRO A 174 -5.94 -5.78 10.76
C PRO A 174 -5.89 -7.31 10.79
N PHE A 175 -6.48 -7.98 9.79
CA PHE A 175 -6.43 -9.45 9.68
C PHE A 175 -5.11 -9.98 9.11
N THR A 176 -4.39 -9.16 8.32
CA THR A 176 -3.16 -9.56 7.62
C THR A 176 -2.11 -8.43 7.65
N PRO A 177 -1.70 -7.95 8.82
CA PRO A 177 -0.77 -6.83 8.91
C PRO A 177 0.69 -7.25 8.90
N LEU A 178 1.01 -8.49 9.33
CA LEU A 178 2.37 -8.88 9.69
C LEU A 178 3.32 -8.88 8.49
N THR A 179 2.89 -9.44 7.36
CA THR A 179 3.71 -9.47 6.13
C THR A 179 3.98 -8.06 5.61
N THR A 180 3.00 -7.15 5.70
CA THR A 180 3.18 -5.74 5.29
C THR A 180 4.08 -4.98 6.26
N LEU A 181 4.02 -5.28 7.56
CA LEU A 181 4.96 -4.71 8.55
C LEU A 181 6.40 -5.18 8.29
N LYS A 182 6.59 -6.48 7.94
CA LYS A 182 7.92 -7.00 7.53
C LYS A 182 8.39 -6.42 6.21
N LEU A 183 7.50 -6.07 5.28
CA LEU A 183 7.88 -5.26 4.12
C LEU A 183 8.48 -3.93 4.58
N GLY A 184 7.88 -3.25 5.56
CA GLY A 184 8.43 -2.01 6.14
C GLY A 184 9.84 -2.18 6.67
N GLU A 185 10.11 -3.27 7.39
CA GLU A 185 11.45 -3.60 7.89
C GLU A 185 12.47 -3.83 6.76
N ILE A 186 12.07 -4.53 5.69
CA ILE A 186 12.92 -4.82 4.53
C ILE A 186 13.32 -3.54 3.79
N ILE A 187 12.38 -2.59 3.67
CA ILE A 187 12.57 -1.41 2.81
C ILE A 187 13.02 -0.15 3.55
N LYS A 188 13.10 -0.16 4.87
CA LYS A 188 13.38 1.03 5.70
C LYS A 188 14.66 1.79 5.33
N ASP A 189 15.67 1.07 4.83
CA ASP A 189 16.97 1.63 4.45
C ASP A 189 17.07 1.84 2.90
N ILE A 190 16.03 1.52 2.15
CA ILE A 190 15.97 1.68 0.69
C ILE A 190 15.42 3.06 0.33
N LEU A 191 14.25 3.41 0.90
CA LEU A 191 13.59 4.68 0.63
C LEU A 191 14.11 5.80 1.53
N PRO A 192 14.12 7.06 1.08
CA PRO A 192 14.33 8.18 1.97
C PRO A 192 13.29 8.20 3.10
N ALA A 193 13.73 8.57 4.31
CA ALA A 193 12.88 8.59 5.49
C ALA A 193 11.59 9.40 5.25
N GLY A 194 10.45 8.81 5.60
CA GLY A 194 9.12 9.42 5.47
C GLY A 194 8.44 9.28 4.10
N VAL A 195 9.15 8.85 3.05
CA VAL A 195 8.53 8.65 1.71
C VAL A 195 7.41 7.60 1.76
N LEU A 196 7.64 6.50 2.45
CA LEU A 196 6.64 5.49 2.76
C LEU A 196 6.64 5.24 4.26
N ASN A 197 5.45 5.33 4.85
CA ASN A 197 5.19 4.97 6.24
C ASN A 197 4.18 3.81 6.24
N ILE A 198 4.36 2.84 7.13
CA ILE A 198 3.47 1.68 7.25
C ILE A 198 3.04 1.59 8.70
N ILE A 199 1.75 1.77 8.95
CA ILE A 199 1.15 1.73 10.29
C ILE A 199 0.01 0.72 10.32
N SER A 200 0.03 -0.16 11.31
CA SER A 200 -1.06 -1.11 11.56
C SER A 200 -2.02 -0.60 12.63
N GLY A 201 -3.23 -1.08 12.64
CA GLY A 201 -4.23 -0.74 13.65
C GLY A 201 -5.58 -1.33 13.32
N GLY A 202 -6.44 -1.36 14.33
CA GLY A 202 -7.81 -1.83 14.25
C GLY A 202 -8.74 -0.93 13.45
N ASP A 203 -10.05 -1.05 13.71
CA ASP A 203 -11.10 -0.39 12.91
C ASP A 203 -11.08 1.15 13.00
N ASN A 204 -10.56 1.71 14.09
CA ASN A 204 -10.54 3.17 14.29
C ASN A 204 -9.51 3.87 13.39
N LEU A 205 -8.40 3.23 13.03
CA LEU A 205 -7.33 3.84 12.25
C LEU A 205 -7.79 4.26 10.85
N GLY A 206 -8.70 3.47 10.23
CA GLY A 206 -9.27 3.81 8.92
C GLY A 206 -10.00 5.16 8.90
N PRO A 207 -11.00 5.38 9.76
CA PRO A 207 -11.67 6.67 9.92
C PRO A 207 -10.73 7.84 10.23
N TRP A 208 -9.75 7.67 11.12
CA TRP A 208 -8.76 8.72 11.41
C TRP A 208 -7.95 9.09 10.16
N MET A 209 -7.48 8.11 9.39
CA MET A 209 -6.76 8.38 8.14
C MET A 209 -7.63 9.12 7.11
N THR A 210 -8.87 8.68 6.93
CA THR A 210 -9.75 9.26 5.90
C THR A 210 -10.21 10.68 6.23
N SER A 211 -10.26 11.05 7.52
CA SER A 211 -10.59 12.40 7.99
C SER A 211 -9.38 13.29 8.23
N HIS A 212 -8.14 12.74 8.25
CA HIS A 212 -6.95 13.51 8.60
C HIS A 212 -6.73 14.72 7.67
N PRO A 213 -6.58 15.94 8.20
CA PRO A 213 -6.52 17.16 7.37
C PRO A 213 -5.33 17.20 6.40
N ASP A 214 -4.18 16.65 6.81
CA ASP A 214 -2.93 16.68 6.05
C ASP A 214 -2.74 15.44 5.13
N ILE A 215 -3.78 14.65 4.90
CA ILE A 215 -3.83 13.64 3.84
C ILE A 215 -4.58 14.25 2.65
N ASP A 216 -3.91 14.31 1.48
CA ASP A 216 -4.45 14.96 0.26
C ASP A 216 -5.31 14.01 -0.57
N LYS A 217 -5.03 12.71 -0.48
CA LYS A 217 -5.72 11.64 -1.24
C LYS A 217 -5.87 10.40 -0.40
N VAL A 218 -7.02 9.73 -0.52
CA VAL A 218 -7.23 8.37 0.00
C VAL A 218 -7.31 7.38 -1.15
N SER A 219 -6.54 6.28 -1.04
CA SER A 219 -6.63 5.11 -1.92
C SER A 219 -7.09 3.92 -1.09
N PHE A 220 -8.31 3.46 -1.30
CA PHE A 220 -8.94 2.40 -0.53
C PHE A 220 -9.27 1.20 -1.42
N THR A 221 -9.01 -0.01 -0.93
CA THR A 221 -9.53 -1.26 -1.50
C THR A 221 -10.24 -2.05 -0.40
N GLY A 222 -11.48 -2.46 -0.66
CA GLY A 222 -12.28 -3.21 0.30
C GLY A 222 -13.75 -3.27 -0.05
N SER A 223 -14.64 -3.41 0.94
CA SER A 223 -16.07 -3.55 0.69
C SER A 223 -16.71 -2.25 0.20
N THR A 224 -17.75 -2.37 -0.61
CA THR A 224 -18.57 -1.23 -1.08
C THR A 224 -19.16 -0.44 0.09
N ALA A 225 -19.57 -1.12 1.16
CA ALA A 225 -20.11 -0.45 2.35
C ALA A 225 -19.06 0.46 3.02
N THR A 226 -17.83 -0.02 3.16
CA THR A 226 -16.73 0.78 3.70
C THR A 226 -16.30 1.89 2.72
N GLY A 227 -16.29 1.63 1.41
CA GLY A 227 -15.97 2.63 0.39
C GLY A 227 -16.92 3.84 0.43
N LYS A 228 -18.22 3.62 0.69
CA LYS A 228 -19.18 4.72 0.90
C LYS A 228 -18.82 5.58 2.12
N LYS A 229 -18.39 4.96 3.24
CA LYS A 229 -17.93 5.68 4.43
C LYS A 229 -16.65 6.47 4.17
N VAL A 230 -15.70 5.89 3.41
CA VAL A 230 -14.48 6.57 2.97
C VAL A 230 -14.80 7.82 2.14
N MET A 231 -15.68 7.69 1.15
CA MET A 231 -16.14 8.81 0.32
C MET A 231 -16.77 9.91 1.17
N GLN A 232 -17.66 9.53 2.11
CA GLN A 232 -18.33 10.47 3.01
C GLN A 232 -17.31 11.20 3.89
N SER A 233 -16.36 10.49 4.50
CA SER A 233 -15.32 11.09 5.33
C SER A 233 -14.42 12.04 4.53
N ALA A 234 -13.97 11.62 3.34
CA ALA A 234 -13.09 12.39 2.48
C ALA A 234 -13.74 13.68 1.95
N SER A 235 -15.08 13.72 1.82
CA SER A 235 -15.80 14.87 1.29
C SER A 235 -15.67 16.14 2.17
N ALA A 236 -15.42 15.98 3.47
CA ALA A 236 -15.28 17.09 4.40
C ALA A 236 -14.13 18.05 4.03
N THR A 237 -13.10 17.56 3.37
CA THR A 237 -11.93 18.34 2.92
C THR A 237 -11.71 18.25 1.41
N LEU A 238 -12.69 17.72 0.66
CA LEU A 238 -12.62 17.51 -0.79
C LEU A 238 -11.39 16.69 -1.22
N LYS A 239 -10.96 15.72 -0.38
CA LYS A 239 -9.84 14.82 -0.71
C LYS A 239 -10.15 14.06 -2.00
N ARG A 240 -9.13 13.85 -2.81
CA ARG A 240 -9.24 12.91 -3.92
C ARG A 240 -9.35 11.50 -3.39
N VAL A 241 -10.19 10.68 -4.01
CA VAL A 241 -10.36 9.27 -3.64
C VAL A 241 -10.14 8.37 -4.85
N THR A 242 -9.55 7.19 -4.61
CA THR A 242 -9.60 6.04 -5.47
C THR A 242 -10.20 4.90 -4.67
N LEU A 243 -11.29 4.34 -5.16
CA LEU A 243 -12.03 3.27 -4.49
C LEU A 243 -12.03 2.04 -5.39
N GLU A 244 -11.37 0.98 -4.92
CA GLU A 244 -11.41 -0.36 -5.51
C GLU A 244 -12.31 -1.22 -4.62
N LEU A 245 -13.48 -1.55 -5.14
CA LEU A 245 -14.57 -2.12 -4.34
C LEU A 245 -14.94 -3.52 -4.83
N GLY A 246 -15.78 -4.21 -4.07
CA GLY A 246 -16.30 -5.49 -4.45
C GLY A 246 -17.25 -5.40 -5.66
N GLY A 247 -17.28 -6.48 -6.42
CA GLY A 247 -18.18 -6.70 -7.55
C GLY A 247 -18.70 -8.13 -7.55
N ASN A 248 -19.39 -8.50 -8.61
CA ASN A 248 -19.84 -9.85 -8.88
C ASN A 248 -19.55 -10.17 -10.34
N ASP A 249 -18.42 -10.83 -10.58
CA ASP A 249 -17.99 -11.17 -11.92
C ASP A 249 -18.90 -12.26 -12.53
N PRO A 250 -19.25 -12.17 -13.83
CA PRO A 250 -20.02 -13.21 -14.49
C PRO A 250 -19.16 -14.45 -14.74
N ALA A 251 -19.71 -15.64 -14.47
CA ALA A 251 -19.17 -16.91 -14.91
C ALA A 251 -20.11 -17.49 -15.97
N ILE A 252 -19.62 -17.62 -17.22
CA ILE A 252 -20.39 -18.17 -18.33
C ILE A 252 -19.84 -19.57 -18.67
N VAL A 253 -20.62 -20.59 -18.37
CA VAL A 253 -20.26 -21.99 -18.68
C VAL A 253 -20.93 -22.35 -20.00
N MET A 254 -20.15 -22.66 -21.04
CA MET A 254 -20.65 -23.05 -22.35
C MET A 254 -21.11 -24.49 -22.36
N PRO A 255 -22.05 -24.88 -23.24
CA PRO A 255 -22.64 -26.22 -23.23
C PRO A 255 -21.68 -27.35 -23.64
N ASP A 256 -20.54 -27.02 -24.23
CA ASP A 256 -19.51 -27.94 -24.71
C ASP A 256 -18.31 -28.03 -23.75
N VAL A 257 -18.43 -27.47 -22.54
CA VAL A 257 -17.37 -27.51 -21.54
C VAL A 257 -17.16 -28.91 -20.99
N ASP A 258 -15.92 -29.28 -20.72
CA ASP A 258 -15.57 -30.48 -19.99
C ASP A 258 -15.84 -30.24 -18.49
N VAL A 259 -16.93 -30.80 -17.98
CA VAL A 259 -17.43 -30.55 -16.61
C VAL A 259 -16.40 -30.96 -15.52
N GLU A 260 -15.52 -31.93 -15.82
CA GLU A 260 -14.48 -32.35 -14.87
C GLU A 260 -13.33 -31.34 -14.76
N LYS A 261 -13.27 -30.35 -15.65
CA LYS A 261 -12.23 -29.30 -15.68
C LYS A 261 -12.72 -27.93 -15.20
N VAL A 262 -14.01 -27.78 -14.91
CA VAL A 262 -14.67 -26.57 -14.45
C VAL A 262 -15.19 -26.77 -13.03
#